data_34744aa6feb5426e43b026f932d194a0
#
_entry.id   34744aa6feb5426e43b026f932d194a0
#
_cell.length_a   1.000
_cell.length_b   1.000
_cell.length_c   1.000
_cell.angle_alpha   90.00
_cell.angle_beta   90.00
_cell.angle_gamma   90.00
#
_symmetry.space_group_name_H-M   'P 1'
#
loop_
_entity.id
_entity.type
_entity.pdbx_description
1 polymer ?
#
loop_
_entity_poly.entity_id
_entity_poly.type
_entity_poly.pdbx_seq_one_letter_code
_entity_poly.pdbx_strand_id
1 'polypeptide(L)'
;FSRVAGKAEWNNKAESGSVTLDGPAFYYSLEASKEELGILAGALANAEGQRLALLPSGEAFVEILDDVQLESNGIQRRVRHYEITGLGFLPVSVWLDESGSFFGFVDSWLSVIPEGWEGAVETLLEVQQTRSVAREQQWATELADLPANGFAITGVRLFDADSAVTRDGMTVLVVGDTIQAVGTDGSINLQD
;
A
#
# COMPACT_ATOMS: atom_id res chain seq x y z
N PHE A 1 -11.63 -9.71 20.51
CA PHE A 1 -12.75 -9.18 19.72
C PHE A 1 -14.02 -9.94 20.02
N SER A 2 -15.12 -9.24 20.21
CA SER A 2 -16.46 -9.81 20.33
C SER A 2 -17.50 -9.00 19.56
N ARG A 3 -18.54 -9.65 19.04
CA ARG A 3 -19.69 -8.99 18.41
C ARG A 3 -20.98 -9.57 18.98
N VAL A 4 -21.78 -8.72 19.62
CA VAL A 4 -23.05 -9.11 20.23
C VAL A 4 -24.11 -8.04 19.94
N ALA A 5 -25.25 -8.44 19.42
CA ALA A 5 -26.41 -7.58 19.19
C ALA A 5 -26.10 -6.27 18.44
N GLY A 6 -25.27 -6.34 17.39
CA GLY A 6 -24.89 -5.19 16.58
C GLY A 6 -23.80 -4.29 17.21
N LYS A 7 -23.27 -4.63 18.38
CA LYS A 7 -22.14 -3.97 19.02
C LYS A 7 -20.89 -4.81 18.84
N ALA A 8 -19.80 -4.18 18.37
CA ALA A 8 -18.46 -4.77 18.35
C ALA A 8 -17.62 -4.17 19.48
N GLU A 9 -16.84 -5.01 20.15
CA GLU A 9 -15.89 -4.63 21.19
C GLU A 9 -14.55 -5.32 20.96
N TRP A 10 -13.46 -4.60 21.16
CA TRP A 10 -12.11 -5.15 21.07
C TRP A 10 -11.25 -4.67 22.21
N ASN A 11 -10.34 -5.52 22.62
CA ASN A 11 -9.35 -5.22 23.64
C ASN A 11 -8.13 -6.12 23.42
N ASN A 12 -6.99 -5.52 23.13
CA ASN A 12 -5.69 -6.17 23.03
C ASN A 12 -4.63 -5.29 23.70
N LYS A 13 -3.35 -5.60 23.54
CA LYS A 13 -2.26 -4.83 24.18
C LYS A 13 -2.08 -3.44 23.56
N ALA A 14 -2.39 -3.28 22.27
CA ALA A 14 -2.17 -2.05 21.52
C ALA A 14 -3.37 -1.10 21.59
N GLU A 15 -4.60 -1.66 21.65
CA GLU A 15 -5.81 -0.86 21.52
C GLU A 15 -7.03 -1.51 22.20
N SER A 16 -8.00 -0.65 22.54
CA SER A 16 -9.32 -1.11 23.00
C SER A 16 -10.40 -0.14 22.54
N GLY A 17 -11.59 -0.66 22.29
CA GLY A 17 -12.71 0.17 21.87
C GLY A 17 -14.01 -0.59 21.71
N SER A 18 -15.06 0.15 21.39
CA SER A 18 -16.36 -0.44 21.03
C SER A 18 -17.10 0.48 20.08
N VAL A 19 -17.93 -0.12 19.22
CA VAL A 19 -18.75 0.61 18.24
C VAL A 19 -20.06 -0.13 17.98
N THR A 20 -21.13 0.60 17.71
CA THR A 20 -22.35 0.04 17.14
C THR A 20 -22.18 -0.07 15.62
N LEU A 21 -22.51 -1.24 15.08
CA LEU A 21 -22.39 -1.55 13.67
C LEU A 21 -23.73 -1.45 12.95
N ASP A 22 -23.76 -0.66 11.89
CA ASP A 22 -24.90 -0.54 10.98
C ASP A 22 -24.83 -1.53 9.79
N GLY A 23 -23.75 -2.30 9.69
CA GLY A 23 -23.54 -3.25 8.60
C GLY A 23 -22.37 -4.22 8.87
N PRO A 24 -21.94 -4.93 7.81
CA PRO A 24 -20.76 -5.79 7.89
C PRO A 24 -19.49 -4.94 8.09
N ALA A 25 -18.62 -5.39 8.99
CA ALA A 25 -17.34 -4.79 9.25
C ALA A 25 -16.31 -5.85 9.61
N PHE A 26 -15.06 -5.58 9.34
CA PHE A 26 -13.93 -6.45 9.68
C PHE A 26 -13.05 -5.76 10.73
N TYR A 27 -12.71 -6.48 11.80
CA TYR A 27 -11.74 -5.99 12.76
C TYR A 27 -10.33 -6.36 12.29
N TYR A 28 -9.54 -5.36 11.94
CA TYR A 28 -8.15 -5.50 11.54
C TYR A 28 -7.26 -4.87 12.62
N SER A 29 -6.58 -5.72 13.38
CA SER A 29 -5.76 -5.31 14.52
C SER A 29 -4.50 -4.57 14.10
N LEU A 30 -4.02 -3.63 14.90
CA LEU A 30 -2.69 -3.01 14.72
C LEU A 30 -1.54 -4.02 14.80
N GLU A 31 -1.75 -5.15 15.49
CA GLU A 31 -0.80 -6.25 15.61
C GLU A 31 -1.18 -7.44 14.71
N ALA A 32 -1.94 -7.20 13.64
CA ALA A 32 -2.41 -8.23 12.74
C ALA A 32 -1.26 -9.07 12.15
N SER A 33 -1.42 -10.37 12.13
CA SER A 33 -0.48 -11.27 11.46
C SER A 33 -0.67 -11.22 9.94
N LYS A 34 0.30 -11.75 9.20
CA LYS A 34 0.19 -11.76 7.72
C LYS A 34 -0.93 -12.68 7.24
N GLU A 35 -1.28 -13.71 8.00
CA GLU A 35 -2.41 -14.59 7.72
C GLU A 35 -3.75 -13.86 7.83
N GLU A 36 -3.87 -12.86 8.69
CA GLU A 36 -5.09 -12.04 8.80
C GLU A 36 -5.39 -11.26 7.51
N LEU A 37 -4.35 -10.92 6.72
CA LEU A 37 -4.55 -10.35 5.38
C LEU A 37 -5.29 -11.33 4.46
N GLY A 38 -4.99 -12.63 4.54
CA GLY A 38 -5.70 -13.66 3.78
C GLY A 38 -7.17 -13.77 4.19
N ILE A 39 -7.46 -13.71 5.50
CA ILE A 39 -8.83 -13.72 6.02
C ILE A 39 -9.57 -12.45 5.56
N LEU A 40 -8.92 -11.29 5.64
CA LEU A 40 -9.49 -10.02 5.17
C LEU A 40 -9.75 -10.06 3.66
N ALA A 41 -8.79 -10.54 2.85
CA ALA A 41 -8.97 -10.67 1.39
C ALA A 41 -10.16 -11.56 1.05
N GLY A 42 -10.29 -12.71 1.71
CA GLY A 42 -11.43 -13.60 1.54
C GLY A 42 -12.77 -12.96 1.95
N ALA A 43 -12.79 -12.22 3.05
CA ALA A 43 -13.97 -11.50 3.51
C ALA A 43 -14.39 -10.40 2.53
N LEU A 44 -13.42 -9.61 2.03
CA LEU A 44 -13.63 -8.56 1.04
C LEU A 44 -14.11 -9.12 -0.31
N ALA A 45 -13.52 -10.22 -0.78
CA ALA A 45 -13.90 -10.86 -2.03
C ALA A 45 -15.36 -11.35 -2.04
N ASN A 46 -15.91 -11.70 -0.86
CA ASN A 46 -17.29 -12.12 -0.68
C ASN A 46 -18.24 -10.98 -0.28
N ALA A 47 -17.72 -9.79 -0.02
CA ALA A 47 -18.55 -8.65 0.37
C ALA A 47 -19.14 -7.94 -0.86
N GLU A 48 -20.26 -7.27 -0.68
CA GLU A 48 -20.88 -6.45 -1.71
C GLU A 48 -19.94 -5.30 -2.11
N GLY A 49 -19.68 -5.17 -3.41
CA GLY A 49 -18.75 -4.19 -3.95
C GLY A 49 -17.29 -4.43 -3.55
N GLN A 50 -16.95 -5.63 -3.07
CA GLN A 50 -15.59 -6.01 -2.67
C GLN A 50 -14.97 -5.05 -1.66
N ARG A 51 -15.80 -4.54 -0.73
CA ARG A 51 -15.40 -3.58 0.29
C ARG A 51 -16.03 -3.88 1.65
N LEU A 52 -15.35 -3.49 2.71
CA LEU A 52 -15.84 -3.60 4.08
C LEU A 52 -15.34 -2.41 4.91
N ALA A 53 -16.19 -1.96 5.83
CA ALA A 53 -15.75 -1.10 6.91
C ALA A 53 -14.72 -1.83 7.78
N LEU A 54 -13.66 -1.13 8.16
CA LEU A 54 -12.65 -1.63 9.08
C LEU A 54 -12.90 -1.13 10.50
N LEU A 55 -12.58 -1.93 11.47
CA LEU A 55 -12.54 -1.55 12.87
C LEU A 55 -11.07 -1.55 13.34
N PRO A 56 -10.65 -0.52 14.08
CA PRO A 56 -11.44 0.54 14.73
C PRO A 56 -11.97 1.64 13.80
N SER A 57 -11.39 1.81 12.62
CA SER A 57 -11.81 2.84 11.66
C SER A 57 -11.32 2.55 10.24
N GLY A 58 -11.93 3.18 9.26
CA GLY A 58 -11.52 3.09 7.87
C GLY A 58 -12.41 2.16 7.04
N GLU A 59 -11.99 1.91 5.83
CA GLU A 59 -12.62 1.01 4.87
C GLU A 59 -11.53 0.34 4.04
N ALA A 60 -11.69 -0.93 3.73
CA ALA A 60 -10.81 -1.64 2.83
C ALA A 60 -11.56 -2.13 1.59
N PHE A 61 -10.81 -2.23 0.51
CA PHE A 61 -11.25 -2.74 -0.79
C PHE A 61 -10.29 -3.84 -1.24
N VAL A 62 -10.77 -4.75 -2.06
CA VAL A 62 -9.92 -5.75 -2.67
C VAL A 62 -10.06 -5.75 -4.18
N GLU A 63 -8.93 -5.79 -4.87
CA GLU A 63 -8.86 -6.14 -6.29
C GLU A 63 -8.40 -7.59 -6.40
N ILE A 64 -9.17 -8.39 -7.15
CA ILE A 64 -8.84 -9.80 -7.43
C ILE A 64 -8.15 -9.84 -8.78
N LEU A 65 -6.92 -10.31 -8.78
CA LEU A 65 -6.03 -10.27 -9.93
C LEU A 65 -5.81 -11.67 -10.53
N ASP A 66 -4.73 -11.81 -11.27
CA ASP A 66 -4.42 -13.01 -12.03
C ASP A 66 -4.06 -14.23 -11.15
N ASP A 67 -4.35 -15.40 -11.67
CA ASP A 67 -3.89 -16.67 -11.11
C ASP A 67 -2.45 -16.97 -11.56
N VAL A 68 -1.68 -17.54 -10.63
CA VAL A 68 -0.32 -18.03 -10.90
C VAL A 68 -0.26 -19.52 -10.64
N GLN A 69 0.27 -20.28 -11.59
CA GLN A 69 0.53 -21.69 -11.41
C GLN A 69 1.93 -21.88 -10.86
N LEU A 70 2.02 -22.44 -9.68
CA LEU A 70 3.27 -22.76 -9.01
C LEU A 70 3.55 -24.25 -9.05
N GLU A 71 4.83 -24.62 -9.03
CA GLU A 71 5.26 -26.01 -8.91
C GLU A 71 6.39 -26.11 -7.87
N SER A 72 6.26 -27.07 -6.96
CA SER A 72 7.30 -27.43 -6.00
C SER A 72 7.28 -28.93 -5.77
N ASN A 73 8.45 -29.57 -5.85
CA ASN A 73 8.62 -31.02 -5.60
C ASN A 73 7.63 -31.90 -6.40
N GLY A 74 7.31 -31.52 -7.65
CA GLY A 74 6.34 -32.20 -8.50
C GLY A 74 4.87 -32.01 -8.11
N ILE A 75 4.59 -31.15 -7.14
CA ILE A 75 3.24 -30.73 -6.74
C ILE A 75 2.93 -29.41 -7.42
N GLN A 76 1.81 -29.35 -8.12
CA GLN A 76 1.31 -28.10 -8.70
C GLN A 76 0.25 -27.48 -7.79
N ARG A 77 0.27 -26.16 -7.67
CA ARG A 77 -0.73 -25.38 -6.93
C ARG A 77 -1.02 -24.09 -7.68
N ARG A 78 -2.29 -23.79 -7.86
CA ARG A 78 -2.73 -22.51 -8.37
C ARG A 78 -3.01 -21.57 -7.21
N VAL A 79 -2.46 -20.37 -7.27
CA VAL A 79 -2.68 -19.30 -6.31
C VAL A 79 -3.16 -18.05 -7.02
N ARG A 80 -3.96 -17.26 -6.35
CA ARG A 80 -4.51 -16.02 -6.88
C ARG A 80 -3.97 -14.82 -6.12
N HIS A 81 -3.63 -13.77 -6.85
CA HIS A 81 -3.17 -12.50 -6.32
C HIS A 81 -4.37 -11.64 -5.90
N TYR A 82 -4.32 -11.11 -4.70
CA TYR A 82 -5.26 -10.13 -4.17
C TYR A 82 -4.50 -8.88 -3.75
N GLU A 83 -4.96 -7.70 -4.15
CA GLU A 83 -4.46 -6.42 -3.65
C GLU A 83 -5.51 -5.76 -2.76
N ILE A 84 -5.14 -5.48 -1.50
CA ILE A 84 -6.01 -4.83 -0.52
C ILE A 84 -5.59 -3.37 -0.39
N THR A 85 -6.51 -2.43 -0.66
CA THR A 85 -6.35 -0.99 -0.43
C THR A 85 -7.09 -0.56 0.83
N GLY A 86 -6.69 0.59 1.40
CA GLY A 86 -7.30 1.13 2.63
C GLY A 86 -6.52 0.79 3.91
N LEU A 87 -5.48 -0.04 3.84
CA LEU A 87 -4.61 -0.35 4.98
C LEU A 87 -3.41 0.60 5.10
N GLY A 88 -3.12 1.34 4.05
CA GLY A 88 -1.99 2.26 3.95
C GLY A 88 -2.03 3.04 2.64
N PHE A 89 -0.93 3.70 2.28
CA PHE A 89 -0.83 4.45 1.02
C PHE A 89 -0.77 3.55 -0.21
N LEU A 90 -0.12 2.41 -0.09
CA LEU A 90 0.01 1.45 -1.17
C LEU A 90 -0.87 0.23 -0.91
N PRO A 91 -1.39 -0.41 -1.97
CA PRO A 91 -2.06 -1.69 -1.84
C PRO A 91 -1.13 -2.74 -1.21
N VAL A 92 -1.72 -3.63 -0.42
CA VAL A 92 -1.03 -4.76 0.19
C VAL A 92 -1.38 -6.02 -0.59
N SER A 93 -0.36 -6.70 -1.11
CA SER A 93 -0.52 -7.96 -1.83
C SER A 93 -0.62 -9.16 -0.89
N VAL A 94 -1.52 -10.08 -1.20
CA VAL A 94 -1.65 -11.36 -0.51
C VAL A 94 -2.07 -12.43 -1.52
N TRP A 95 -1.65 -13.67 -1.26
CA TRP A 95 -1.89 -14.81 -2.13
C TRP A 95 -2.81 -15.81 -1.43
N LEU A 96 -3.90 -16.17 -2.10
CA LEU A 96 -4.81 -17.23 -1.64
C LEU A 96 -4.75 -18.41 -2.61
N ASP A 97 -4.94 -19.62 -2.12
CA ASP A 97 -5.07 -20.81 -2.94
C ASP A 97 -6.48 -20.95 -3.53
N GLU A 98 -6.70 -22.02 -4.30
CA GLU A 98 -7.99 -22.30 -4.95
C GLU A 98 -9.16 -22.47 -3.99
N SER A 99 -8.88 -22.83 -2.73
CA SER A 99 -9.89 -22.94 -1.67
C SER A 99 -10.22 -21.59 -1.02
N GLY A 100 -9.48 -20.52 -1.39
CA GLY A 100 -9.56 -19.22 -0.73
C GLY A 100 -8.81 -19.16 0.59
N SER A 101 -7.97 -20.16 0.88
CA SER A 101 -7.12 -20.16 2.06
C SER A 101 -5.83 -19.37 1.82
N PHE A 102 -5.31 -18.77 2.89
CA PHE A 102 -4.04 -18.05 2.82
C PHE A 102 -2.93 -18.98 2.31
N PHE A 103 -2.32 -18.59 1.19
CA PHE A 103 -1.14 -19.24 0.66
C PHE A 103 0.13 -18.52 1.07
N GLY A 104 0.14 -17.17 0.97
CA GLY A 104 1.33 -16.46 1.31
C GLY A 104 1.22 -14.95 1.27
N PHE A 105 2.17 -14.34 1.94
CA PHE A 105 2.53 -12.93 1.85
C PHE A 105 4.00 -12.86 1.46
N VAL A 106 4.33 -12.09 0.42
CA VAL A 106 5.71 -11.91 -0.01
C VAL A 106 6.00 -10.43 -0.25
N ASP A 107 7.12 -9.97 0.27
CA ASP A 107 7.70 -8.67 -0.07
C ASP A 107 9.24 -8.77 -0.09
N SER A 108 9.92 -7.67 -0.40
CA SER A 108 11.38 -7.64 -0.53
C SER A 108 12.13 -7.87 0.78
N TRP A 109 11.46 -7.81 1.92
CA TRP A 109 12.04 -7.89 3.25
C TRP A 109 11.55 -9.09 4.05
N LEU A 110 10.26 -9.47 3.93
CA LEU A 110 9.64 -10.54 4.68
C LEU A 110 8.72 -11.37 3.79
N SER A 111 8.86 -12.68 3.86
CA SER A 111 7.91 -13.60 3.24
C SER A 111 7.38 -14.59 4.26
N VAL A 112 6.07 -14.83 4.20
CA VAL A 112 5.38 -15.89 4.95
C VAL A 112 4.74 -16.79 3.91
N ILE A 113 5.25 -18.01 3.80
CA ILE A 113 4.86 -18.97 2.76
C ILE A 113 4.90 -20.39 3.34
N PRO A 114 4.10 -21.35 2.84
CA PRO A 114 4.12 -22.71 3.34
C PRO A 114 5.48 -23.38 3.13
N GLU A 115 5.88 -24.24 4.06
CA GLU A 115 7.08 -25.05 3.95
C GLU A 115 7.11 -25.83 2.63
N GLY A 116 8.29 -25.83 1.98
CA GLY A 116 8.51 -26.48 0.68
C GLY A 116 8.07 -25.64 -0.53
N TRP A 117 7.59 -24.40 -0.34
CA TRP A 117 7.23 -23.46 -1.41
C TRP A 117 8.15 -22.24 -1.48
N GLU A 118 9.27 -22.26 -0.82
CA GLU A 118 10.21 -21.13 -0.74
C GLU A 118 10.67 -20.66 -2.12
N GLY A 119 10.80 -21.58 -3.08
CA GLY A 119 11.14 -21.28 -4.46
C GLY A 119 10.08 -20.47 -5.23
N ALA A 120 8.86 -20.37 -4.71
CA ALA A 120 7.81 -19.58 -5.34
C ALA A 120 7.93 -18.07 -5.04
N VAL A 121 8.69 -17.68 -4.03
CA VAL A 121 8.80 -16.27 -3.57
C VAL A 121 9.21 -15.35 -4.71
N GLU A 122 10.23 -15.72 -5.49
CA GLU A 122 10.73 -14.91 -6.60
C GLU A 122 9.65 -14.70 -7.66
N THR A 123 8.96 -15.76 -8.08
CA THR A 123 7.87 -15.69 -9.06
C THR A 123 6.73 -14.78 -8.58
N LEU A 124 6.33 -14.90 -7.32
CA LEU A 124 5.26 -14.08 -6.74
C LEU A 124 5.66 -12.61 -6.64
N LEU A 125 6.92 -12.33 -6.26
CA LEU A 125 7.47 -10.97 -6.25
C LEU A 125 7.52 -10.34 -7.64
N GLU A 126 7.92 -11.08 -8.68
CA GLU A 126 7.95 -10.59 -10.05
C GLU A 126 6.55 -10.16 -10.53
N VAL A 127 5.53 -10.97 -10.24
CA VAL A 127 4.14 -10.63 -10.57
C VAL A 127 3.70 -9.35 -9.85
N GLN A 128 3.96 -9.24 -8.55
CA GLN A 128 3.64 -8.04 -7.77
C GLN A 128 4.40 -6.81 -8.29
N GLN A 129 5.68 -6.95 -8.60
CA GLN A 129 6.50 -5.86 -9.12
C GLN A 129 6.00 -5.35 -10.48
N THR A 130 5.62 -6.26 -11.38
CA THR A 130 5.05 -5.89 -12.67
C THR A 130 3.80 -5.05 -12.50
N ARG A 131 2.93 -5.43 -11.56
CA ARG A 131 1.70 -4.70 -11.24
C ARG A 131 2.00 -3.33 -10.61
N SER A 132 2.95 -3.29 -9.67
CA SER A 132 3.36 -2.04 -9.02
C SER A 132 3.92 -1.03 -10.00
N VAL A 133 4.80 -1.45 -10.90
CA VAL A 133 5.37 -0.59 -11.96
C VAL A 133 4.28 -0.02 -12.87
N ALA A 134 3.33 -0.84 -13.30
CA ALA A 134 2.22 -0.39 -14.13
C ALA A 134 1.35 0.67 -13.42
N ARG A 135 1.05 0.46 -12.15
CA ARG A 135 0.30 1.40 -11.31
C ARG A 135 1.07 2.71 -11.10
N GLU A 136 2.36 2.64 -10.81
CA GLU A 136 3.21 3.81 -10.62
C GLU A 136 3.29 4.65 -11.90
N GLN A 137 3.39 4.02 -13.07
CA GLN A 137 3.35 4.71 -14.37
C GLN A 137 2.00 5.39 -14.61
N GLN A 138 0.91 4.73 -14.27
CA GLN A 138 -0.42 5.30 -14.35
C GLN A 138 -0.53 6.53 -13.43
N TRP A 139 -0.15 6.42 -12.17
CA TRP A 139 -0.16 7.53 -11.23
C TRP A 139 0.74 8.68 -11.63
N ALA A 140 1.92 8.38 -12.17
CA ALA A 140 2.81 9.41 -12.71
C ALA A 140 2.16 10.21 -13.84
N THR A 141 1.27 9.57 -14.62
CA THR A 141 0.55 10.24 -15.71
C THR A 141 -0.68 11.01 -15.20
N GLU A 142 -1.44 10.42 -14.25
CA GLU A 142 -2.71 10.96 -13.79
C GLU A 142 -2.55 12.05 -12.72
N LEU A 143 -1.52 11.93 -11.86
CA LEU A 143 -1.33 12.79 -10.71
C LEU A 143 -0.26 13.87 -10.92
N ALA A 144 0.57 13.75 -11.96
CA ALA A 144 1.59 14.74 -12.24
C ALA A 144 0.96 16.04 -12.74
N ASP A 145 1.08 17.10 -11.95
CA ASP A 145 0.85 18.47 -12.39
C ASP A 145 2.19 19.07 -12.80
N LEU A 146 2.46 19.03 -14.11
CA LEU A 146 3.70 19.53 -14.70
C LEU A 146 3.41 20.84 -15.43
N PRO A 147 3.58 22.01 -14.78
CA PRO A 147 3.43 23.30 -15.43
C PRO A 147 4.42 23.42 -16.60
N ALA A 148 3.93 23.88 -17.77
CA ALA A 148 4.73 23.95 -19.00
C ALA A 148 6.02 24.81 -18.84
N ASN A 149 5.97 25.82 -17.97
CA ASN A 149 7.07 26.75 -17.73
C ASN A 149 7.86 26.44 -16.44
N GLY A 150 7.61 25.27 -15.85
CA GLY A 150 8.22 24.93 -14.57
C GLY A 150 7.44 25.47 -13.36
N PHE A 151 8.01 25.26 -12.18
CA PHE A 151 7.43 25.73 -10.91
C PHE A 151 8.53 26.14 -9.92
N ALA A 152 8.16 27.00 -8.99
CA ALA A 152 9.04 27.40 -7.90
C ALA A 152 8.49 26.96 -6.55
N ILE A 153 9.34 26.35 -5.73
CA ILE A 153 9.04 26.03 -4.35
C ILE A 153 9.64 27.14 -3.49
N THR A 154 8.80 27.95 -2.88
CA THR A 154 9.23 29.15 -2.12
C THR A 154 9.10 28.93 -0.61
N GLY A 155 9.84 29.70 0.20
CA GLY A 155 9.79 29.64 1.65
C GLY A 155 10.34 28.34 2.23
N VAL A 156 11.16 27.63 1.48
CA VAL A 156 11.65 26.32 1.90
C VAL A 156 12.83 26.44 2.87
N ARG A 157 12.93 25.44 3.74
CA ARG A 157 14.14 25.16 4.50
C ARG A 157 15.02 24.19 3.70
N LEU A 158 16.12 24.69 3.16
CA LEU A 158 17.04 23.93 2.33
C LEU A 158 18.19 23.39 3.18
N PHE A 159 18.45 22.08 3.09
CA PHE A 159 19.69 21.49 3.60
C PHE A 159 20.74 21.46 2.50
N ASP A 160 21.86 22.14 2.75
CA ASP A 160 23.03 22.15 1.90
C ASP A 160 23.97 21.02 2.34
N ALA A 161 24.04 19.97 1.55
CA ALA A 161 24.79 18.76 1.90
C ALA A 161 26.32 18.99 1.90
N ASP A 162 26.82 19.93 1.09
CA ASP A 162 28.27 20.19 0.99
C ASP A 162 28.78 20.92 2.23
N SER A 163 28.01 21.89 2.73
CA SER A 163 28.36 22.66 3.94
C SER A 163 27.75 22.09 5.22
N ALA A 164 26.87 21.10 5.12
CA ALA A 164 26.09 20.54 6.23
C ALA A 164 25.30 21.59 7.01
N VAL A 165 24.81 22.62 6.33
CA VAL A 165 24.07 23.76 6.91
C VAL A 165 22.65 23.80 6.38
N THR A 166 21.71 24.13 7.24
CA THR A 166 20.33 24.43 6.87
C THR A 166 20.13 25.92 6.67
N ARG A 167 19.47 26.31 5.56
CA ARG A 167 19.16 27.69 5.22
C ARG A 167 17.65 27.85 5.11
N ASP A 168 17.07 28.81 5.84
CA ASP A 168 15.64 29.14 5.75
C ASP A 168 15.38 30.22 4.68
N GLY A 169 14.13 30.34 4.24
CA GLY A 169 13.69 31.34 3.28
C GLY A 169 14.36 31.21 1.93
N MET A 170 14.42 29.99 1.43
CA MET A 170 15.01 29.68 0.12
C MET A 170 13.92 29.42 -0.90
N THR A 171 14.24 29.67 -2.17
CA THR A 171 13.44 29.31 -3.34
C THR A 171 14.20 28.34 -4.22
N VAL A 172 13.52 27.29 -4.67
CA VAL A 172 14.02 26.33 -5.66
C VAL A 172 13.18 26.44 -6.92
N LEU A 173 13.79 26.76 -8.05
CA LEU A 173 13.15 26.79 -9.38
C LEU A 173 13.40 25.46 -10.09
N VAL A 174 12.33 24.81 -10.53
CA VAL A 174 12.38 23.55 -11.30
C VAL A 174 11.77 23.78 -12.67
N VAL A 175 12.48 23.38 -13.71
CA VAL A 175 12.02 23.40 -15.10
C VAL A 175 12.19 22.01 -15.70
N GLY A 176 11.08 21.42 -16.13
CA GLY A 176 11.06 20.01 -16.53
C GLY A 176 11.42 19.11 -15.35
N ASP A 177 12.47 18.34 -15.48
CA ASP A 177 13.01 17.41 -14.47
C ASP A 177 14.28 17.94 -13.76
N THR A 178 14.61 19.22 -13.96
CA THR A 178 15.89 19.78 -13.53
C THR A 178 15.69 20.95 -12.57
N ILE A 179 16.45 20.97 -11.47
CA ILE A 179 16.59 22.15 -10.60
C ILE A 179 17.43 23.19 -11.37
N GLN A 180 16.78 24.24 -11.84
CA GLN A 180 17.43 25.30 -12.64
C GLN A 180 18.13 26.33 -11.77
N ALA A 181 17.55 26.68 -10.63
CA ALA A 181 18.14 27.67 -9.72
C ALA A 181 17.74 27.41 -8.26
N VAL A 182 18.65 27.79 -7.36
CA VAL A 182 18.41 27.82 -5.91
C VAL A 182 18.94 29.17 -5.41
N GLY A 183 18.12 29.90 -4.65
CA GLY A 183 18.47 31.20 -4.09
C GLY A 183 17.62 31.56 -2.89
N THR A 184 17.86 32.71 -2.30
CA THR A 184 17.02 33.27 -1.25
C THR A 184 15.67 33.72 -1.82
N ASP A 185 14.61 33.71 -1.02
CA ASP A 185 13.29 34.16 -1.46
C ASP A 185 13.36 35.59 -2.07
N GLY A 186 12.73 35.70 -3.24
CA GLY A 186 12.74 36.95 -4.03
C GLY A 186 14.03 37.23 -4.83
N SER A 187 15.06 36.38 -4.74
CA SER A 187 16.28 36.54 -5.54
C SER A 187 16.22 35.89 -6.92
N ILE A 188 15.26 34.97 -7.10
CA ILE A 188 15.04 34.24 -8.36
C ILE A 188 13.95 34.94 -9.15
N ASN A 189 14.21 35.27 -10.42
CA ASN A 189 13.18 35.77 -11.32
C ASN A 189 12.24 34.62 -11.72
N LEU A 190 10.97 34.74 -11.37
CA LEU A 190 9.91 33.73 -11.65
C LEU A 190 9.06 34.11 -12.89
N GLN A 191 9.50 35.06 -13.71
CA GLN A 191 8.70 35.59 -14.81
C GLN A 191 9.07 35.04 -16.20
N ASP A 192 9.91 34.02 -16.27
CA ASP A 192 10.29 33.39 -17.54
C ASP A 192 9.71 32.00 -17.69
#